data_2b3cb9146d6a672630d9a4e3e8fa47e6
#
_entry.id   2b3cb9146d6a672630d9a4e3e8fa47e6
#
_cell.length_a   1.000
_cell.length_b   1.000
_cell.length_c   1.000
_cell.angle_alpha   90.00
_cell.angle_beta   90.00
_cell.angle_gamma   90.00
#
_symmetry.space_group_name_H-M   'P 1'
#
loop_
_entity.id
_entity.type
_entity.pdbx_description
1 polymer ?
#
loop_
_entity_poly.entity_id
_entity_poly.type
_entity_poly.pdbx_seq_one_letter_code
_entity_poly.pdbx_strand_id
1 'polypeptide(L)'
;MDLTVHCRVLTPTQRLRYSPGSLLIVVSASPAERDRFLDRLIEDRACLLSLQKVRGLLRGRVADEELDARAQELLEAAVAKRLQNRETVVLAAEALGPDERERFLRIAAALRRPRHLIMLETTREQVREEDRAALNALRRALDAGELGREGVQTALRLGGGSAAEVKRIAFRSTPRE
;
A
#
# COMPACT_ATOMS: atom_id res chain seq x y z
N MET A 1 -1.88 12.58 17.22
CA MET A 1 -2.56 13.15 16.03
C MET A 1 -3.68 12.22 15.61
N ASP A 2 -4.88 12.74 15.52
CA ASP A 2 -6.03 11.99 15.00
C ASP A 2 -5.94 11.95 13.47
N LEU A 3 -5.88 10.75 12.90
CA LEU A 3 -5.80 10.53 11.46
C LEU A 3 -7.17 10.32 10.80
N THR A 4 -8.25 10.32 11.59
CA THR A 4 -9.59 9.97 11.12
C THR A 4 -10.03 10.87 9.96
N VAL A 5 -10.40 10.26 8.85
CA VAL A 5 -10.95 10.90 7.65
C VAL A 5 -12.12 10.07 7.13
N HIS A 6 -12.91 10.66 6.24
CA HIS A 6 -13.90 9.90 5.51
C HIS A 6 -13.21 9.02 4.46
N CYS A 7 -13.43 7.71 4.53
CA CYS A 7 -12.91 6.78 3.54
C CYS A 7 -13.97 6.47 2.49
N ARG A 8 -13.66 6.80 1.24
CA ARG A 8 -14.49 6.45 0.10
C ARG A 8 -14.07 5.08 -0.42
N VAL A 9 -15.00 4.14 -0.42
CA VAL A 9 -14.80 2.81 -1.02
C VAL A 9 -15.06 2.90 -2.52
N LEU A 10 -14.03 2.60 -3.31
CA LEU A 10 -14.09 2.71 -4.77
C LEU A 10 -14.66 1.43 -5.39
N THR A 11 -15.25 1.57 -6.57
CA THR A 11 -15.66 0.45 -7.41
C THR A 11 -14.51 0.07 -8.35
N PRO A 12 -14.26 -1.24 -8.59
CA PRO A 12 -13.22 -1.66 -9.52
C PRO A 12 -13.44 -1.12 -10.93
N THR A 13 -12.37 -0.61 -11.54
CA THR A 13 -12.34 -0.13 -12.93
C THR A 13 -11.06 -0.62 -13.61
N GLN A 14 -11.04 -0.56 -14.94
CA GLN A 14 -9.85 -0.97 -15.72
C GLN A 14 -8.71 0.03 -15.62
N ARG A 15 -9.00 1.28 -15.30
CA ARG A 15 -8.01 2.35 -15.17
C ARG A 15 -8.16 3.01 -13.82
N LEU A 16 -7.14 2.91 -13.01
CA LEU A 16 -7.08 3.56 -11.71
C LEU A 16 -6.26 4.84 -11.82
N ARG A 17 -6.75 5.90 -11.21
CA ARG A 17 -6.09 7.20 -11.21
C ARG A 17 -6.00 7.74 -9.80
N TYR A 18 -4.79 8.15 -9.43
CA TYR A 18 -4.50 8.81 -8.16
C TYR A 18 -3.75 10.11 -8.39
N SER A 19 -3.82 11.02 -7.44
CA SER A 19 -3.06 12.27 -7.51
C SER A 19 -1.55 12.01 -7.43
N PRO A 20 -0.72 12.78 -8.14
CA PRO A 20 0.73 12.70 -7.98
C PRO A 20 1.15 13.00 -6.54
N GLY A 21 2.20 12.35 -6.07
CA GLY A 21 2.66 12.52 -4.70
C GLY A 21 1.75 11.92 -3.64
N SER A 22 0.92 10.95 -4.01
CA SER A 22 0.11 10.15 -3.09
C SER A 22 0.90 9.00 -2.49
N LEU A 23 0.46 8.55 -1.32
CA LEU A 23 0.81 7.24 -0.78
C LEU A 23 -0.28 6.25 -1.18
N LEU A 24 0.08 5.22 -1.93
CA LEU A 24 -0.77 4.07 -2.25
C LEU A 24 -0.21 2.84 -1.56
N ILE A 25 -0.96 2.29 -0.62
CA ILE A 25 -0.60 1.04 0.06
C ILE A 25 -1.32 -0.12 -0.62
N VAL A 26 -0.57 -1.15 -1.01
CA VAL A 26 -1.12 -2.35 -1.63
C VAL A 26 -0.90 -3.54 -0.71
N VAL A 27 -2.00 -4.18 -0.32
CA VAL A 27 -2.04 -5.27 0.67
C VAL A 27 -2.60 -6.52 0.02
N SER A 28 -1.99 -7.66 0.30
CA SER A 28 -2.49 -8.96 -0.12
C SER A 28 -2.03 -10.06 0.84
N ALA A 29 -2.85 -11.10 0.99
CA ALA A 29 -2.45 -12.33 1.68
C ALA A 29 -1.45 -13.16 0.86
N SER A 30 -1.33 -12.91 -0.44
CA SER A 30 -0.32 -13.53 -1.32
C SER A 30 0.71 -12.50 -1.76
N PRO A 31 1.92 -12.48 -1.18
CA PRO A 31 3.00 -11.59 -1.61
C PRO A 31 3.35 -11.76 -3.09
N ALA A 32 3.32 -13.00 -3.60
CA ALA A 32 3.64 -13.27 -5.00
C ALA A 32 2.63 -12.65 -5.97
N GLU A 33 1.33 -12.73 -5.68
CA GLU A 33 0.29 -12.10 -6.49
C GLU A 33 0.35 -10.57 -6.42
N ARG A 34 0.59 -10.04 -5.23
CA ARG A 34 0.82 -8.60 -5.03
C ARG A 34 1.97 -8.11 -5.90
N ASP A 35 3.10 -8.77 -5.86
CA ASP A 35 4.29 -8.36 -6.60
C ASP A 35 4.08 -8.45 -8.11
N ARG A 36 3.40 -9.50 -8.61
CA ARG A 36 3.03 -9.60 -10.02
C ARG A 36 2.10 -8.49 -10.47
N PHE A 37 1.11 -8.15 -9.65
CA PHE A 37 0.19 -7.05 -9.90
C PHE A 37 0.93 -5.71 -10.02
N LEU A 38 1.80 -5.43 -9.07
CA LEU A 38 2.60 -4.19 -9.06
C LEU A 38 3.60 -4.14 -10.20
N ASP A 39 4.29 -5.24 -10.49
CA ASP A 39 5.23 -5.32 -11.61
C ASP A 39 4.58 -5.08 -12.96
N ARG A 40 3.34 -5.52 -13.10
CA ARG A 40 2.57 -5.32 -14.33
C ARG A 40 2.07 -3.88 -14.51
N LEU A 41 1.71 -3.21 -13.42
CA LEU A 41 0.95 -1.96 -13.47
C LEU A 41 1.74 -0.71 -13.11
N ILE A 42 2.80 -0.83 -12.33
CA ILE A 42 3.60 0.32 -11.91
C ILE A 42 4.77 0.50 -12.88
N GLU A 43 4.70 1.56 -13.68
CA GLU A 43 5.72 1.87 -14.68
C GLU A 43 6.99 2.44 -14.06
N ASP A 44 6.84 3.38 -13.10
CA ASP A 44 7.96 4.00 -12.40
C ASP A 44 8.40 3.14 -11.22
N ARG A 45 9.47 2.37 -11.42
CA ARG A 45 10.03 1.48 -10.40
C ARG A 45 10.58 2.23 -9.18
N ALA A 46 10.97 3.48 -9.34
CA ALA A 46 11.49 4.28 -8.23
C ALA A 46 10.43 4.57 -7.17
N CYS A 47 9.15 4.60 -7.55
CA CYS A 47 8.06 4.83 -6.58
C CYS A 47 7.64 3.56 -5.83
N LEU A 48 8.04 2.38 -6.30
CA LEU A 48 7.68 1.10 -5.70
C LEU A 48 8.64 0.75 -4.56
N LEU A 49 8.15 0.84 -3.33
CA LEU A 49 8.93 0.62 -2.12
C LEU A 49 8.38 -0.57 -1.33
N SER A 50 9.27 -1.33 -0.72
CA SER A 50 8.91 -2.44 0.15
C SER A 50 10.01 -2.72 1.16
N LEU A 51 9.65 -3.30 2.29
CA LEU A 51 10.62 -3.71 3.30
C LEU A 51 11.55 -4.79 2.77
N GLN A 52 11.05 -5.71 1.97
CA GLN A 52 11.83 -6.77 1.34
C GLN A 52 12.92 -6.20 0.41
N LYS A 53 12.58 -5.19 -0.39
CA LYS A 53 13.54 -4.51 -1.27
C LYS A 53 14.66 -3.87 -0.47
N VAL A 54 14.31 -3.20 0.63
CA VAL A 54 15.30 -2.55 1.52
C VAL A 54 16.18 -3.58 2.22
N ARG A 55 15.60 -4.66 2.73
CA ARG A 55 16.39 -5.77 3.30
C ARG A 55 17.40 -6.31 2.29
N GLY A 56 16.99 -6.51 1.06
CA GLY A 56 17.88 -6.96 -0.02
C GLY A 56 19.08 -6.02 -0.24
N LEU A 57 18.88 -4.71 -0.12
CA LEU A 57 19.95 -3.73 -0.24
C LEU A 57 20.91 -3.74 0.97
N LEU A 58 20.41 -4.09 2.15
CA LEU A 58 21.20 -4.07 3.40
C LEU A 58 21.88 -5.39 3.71
N ARG A 59 21.50 -6.50 3.12
CA ARG A 59 22.11 -7.80 3.37
C ARG A 59 23.61 -7.76 3.06
N GLY A 60 24.40 -8.29 4.01
CA GLY A 60 25.83 -8.26 3.95
C GLY A 60 26.49 -6.91 4.27
N ARG A 61 25.71 -5.86 4.53
CA ARG A 61 26.19 -4.53 4.89
C ARG A 61 25.93 -4.16 6.34
N VAL A 62 24.96 -4.83 6.97
CA VAL A 62 24.64 -4.69 8.39
C VAL A 62 24.57 -6.07 9.02
N ALA A 63 24.74 -6.15 10.35
CA ALA A 63 24.61 -7.42 11.08
C ALA A 63 23.18 -7.97 10.94
N ASP A 64 23.04 -9.31 10.83
CA ASP A 64 21.74 -9.95 10.64
C ASP A 64 20.74 -9.61 11.75
N GLU A 65 21.22 -9.45 12.98
CA GLU A 65 20.39 -9.07 14.13
C GLU A 65 19.82 -7.66 14.03
N GLU A 66 20.45 -6.79 13.26
CA GLU A 66 20.04 -5.39 13.06
C GLU A 66 19.29 -5.18 11.76
N LEU A 67 19.24 -6.19 10.88
CA LEU A 67 18.72 -6.05 9.52
C LEU A 67 17.28 -5.52 9.48
N ASP A 68 16.38 -6.11 10.25
CA ASP A 68 14.97 -5.72 10.24
C ASP A 68 14.75 -4.31 10.77
N ALA A 69 15.38 -3.95 11.87
CA ALA A 69 15.26 -2.60 12.45
C ALA A 69 15.82 -1.53 11.50
N ARG A 70 16.98 -1.80 10.90
CA ARG A 70 17.60 -0.89 9.92
C ARG A 70 16.79 -0.75 8.66
N ALA A 71 16.24 -1.86 8.15
CA ALA A 71 15.39 -1.85 6.98
C ALA A 71 14.12 -1.03 7.21
N GLN A 72 13.50 -1.17 8.37
CA GLN A 72 12.32 -0.39 8.76
C GLN A 72 12.62 1.11 8.82
N GLU A 73 13.70 1.50 9.48
CA GLU A 73 14.13 2.90 9.57
C GLU A 73 14.39 3.50 8.18
N LEU A 74 15.10 2.76 7.33
CA LEU A 74 15.45 3.22 5.99
C LEU A 74 14.21 3.34 5.09
N LEU A 75 13.29 2.40 5.19
CA LEU A 75 12.04 2.45 4.44
C LEU A 75 11.19 3.65 4.85
N GLU A 76 11.00 3.89 6.13
CA GLU A 76 10.26 5.05 6.64
C GLU A 76 10.90 6.37 6.18
N ALA A 77 12.23 6.47 6.24
CA ALA A 77 12.96 7.64 5.76
C ALA A 77 12.78 7.85 4.24
N ALA A 78 12.84 6.78 3.45
CA ALA A 78 12.64 6.84 2.01
C ALA A 78 11.22 7.28 1.64
N VAL A 79 10.22 6.74 2.31
CA VAL A 79 8.82 7.14 2.13
C VAL A 79 8.63 8.62 2.47
N ALA A 80 9.13 9.05 3.63
CA ALA A 80 9.04 10.44 4.07
C ALA A 80 9.70 11.40 3.07
N LYS A 81 10.90 11.08 2.61
CA LYS A 81 11.64 11.91 1.65
C LYS A 81 10.91 12.06 0.32
N ARG A 82 10.41 10.96 -0.24
CA ARG A 82 9.65 11.00 -1.50
C ARG A 82 8.37 11.83 -1.35
N LEU A 83 7.58 11.57 -0.32
CA LEU A 83 6.34 12.31 -0.08
C LEU A 83 6.59 13.80 0.21
N GLN A 84 7.65 14.12 0.93
CA GLN A 84 8.08 15.51 1.17
C GLN A 84 8.41 16.24 -0.13
N ASN A 85 9.03 15.54 -1.07
CA ASN A 85 9.33 16.06 -2.41
C ASN A 85 8.12 15.98 -3.37
N ARG A 86 6.94 15.61 -2.89
CA ARG A 86 5.72 15.39 -3.67
C ARG A 86 5.86 14.32 -4.75
N GLU A 87 6.72 13.35 -4.50
CA GLU A 87 6.87 12.18 -5.33
C GLU A 87 5.97 11.05 -4.82
N THR A 88 5.35 10.32 -5.74
CA THR A 88 4.45 9.20 -5.41
C THR A 88 5.20 8.07 -4.73
N VAL A 89 4.55 7.43 -3.77
CA VAL A 89 5.00 6.19 -3.15
C VAL A 89 3.92 5.13 -3.33
N VAL A 90 4.30 4.00 -3.90
CA VAL A 90 3.53 2.76 -3.89
C VAL A 90 4.21 1.79 -2.95
N LEU A 91 3.57 1.52 -1.82
CA LEU A 91 4.11 0.66 -0.77
C LEU A 91 3.50 -0.73 -0.88
N ALA A 92 4.33 -1.73 -1.12
CA ALA A 92 3.95 -3.13 -1.02
C ALA A 92 4.00 -3.54 0.47
N ALA A 93 2.84 -3.59 1.12
CA ALA A 93 2.74 -3.93 2.54
C ALA A 93 3.01 -5.42 2.77
N GLU A 94 3.76 -5.76 3.80
CA GLU A 94 4.02 -7.14 4.19
C GLU A 94 2.92 -7.72 5.09
N ALA A 95 2.33 -6.87 5.93
CA ALA A 95 1.35 -7.30 6.93
C ALA A 95 -0.09 -6.97 6.51
N LEU A 96 -1.01 -7.81 6.93
CA LEU A 96 -2.45 -7.58 6.80
C LEU A 96 -3.02 -6.76 7.94
N GLY A 97 -2.34 -6.72 9.08
CA GLY A 97 -2.73 -5.97 10.25
C GLY A 97 -2.48 -4.47 10.13
N PRO A 98 -3.10 -3.65 10.98
CA PRO A 98 -3.07 -2.20 10.88
C PRO A 98 -1.75 -1.55 11.30
N ASP A 99 -0.91 -2.22 12.10
CA ASP A 99 0.26 -1.61 12.74
C ASP A 99 1.29 -1.10 11.71
N GLU A 100 1.58 -1.90 10.69
CA GLU A 100 2.48 -1.49 9.61
C GLU A 100 1.92 -0.31 8.83
N ARG A 101 0.65 -0.38 8.43
CA ARG A 101 -0.01 0.69 7.68
C ARG A 101 0.00 2.01 8.44
N GLU A 102 -0.26 1.95 9.74
CA GLU A 102 -0.37 3.13 10.58
C GLU A 102 0.89 3.99 10.53
N ARG A 103 2.05 3.37 10.56
CA ARG A 103 3.34 4.08 10.48
C ARG A 103 3.45 4.96 9.24
N PHE A 104 3.13 4.39 8.08
CA PHE A 104 3.22 5.09 6.80
C PHE A 104 2.08 6.09 6.59
N LEU A 105 0.88 5.76 7.07
CA LEU A 105 -0.26 6.69 7.03
C LEU A 105 0.00 7.93 7.87
N ARG A 106 0.65 7.80 9.03
CA ARG A 106 1.07 8.93 9.86
C ARG A 106 2.07 9.82 9.15
N ILE A 107 3.06 9.24 8.48
CA ILE A 107 4.05 10.01 7.69
C ILE A 107 3.34 10.83 6.62
N ALA A 108 2.49 10.20 5.83
CA ALA A 108 1.77 10.88 4.74
C ALA A 108 0.82 11.94 5.26
N ALA A 109 0.11 11.68 6.36
CA ALA A 109 -0.81 12.65 6.98
C ALA A 109 -0.06 13.88 7.52
N ALA A 110 1.07 13.68 8.18
CA ALA A 110 1.92 14.79 8.67
C ALA A 110 2.42 15.68 7.52
N LEU A 111 2.67 15.10 6.36
CA LEU A 111 3.09 15.81 5.15
C LEU A 111 1.91 16.28 4.28
N ARG A 112 0.67 16.04 4.73
CA ARG A 112 -0.56 16.38 4.02
C ARG A 112 -0.64 15.79 2.61
N ARG A 113 -0.17 14.54 2.48
CA ARG A 113 -0.23 13.82 1.21
C ARG A 113 -1.47 12.91 1.15
N PRO A 114 -2.08 12.75 -0.04
CA PRO A 114 -3.20 11.81 -0.21
C PRO A 114 -2.80 10.38 0.16
N ARG A 115 -3.75 9.63 0.71
CA ARG A 115 -3.55 8.28 1.26
C ARG A 115 -4.60 7.33 0.72
N HIS A 116 -4.16 6.28 0.04
CA HIS A 116 -5.03 5.32 -0.62
C HIS A 116 -4.58 3.90 -0.31
N LEU A 117 -5.52 2.96 -0.39
CA LEU A 117 -5.26 1.55 -0.17
C LEU A 117 -5.92 0.70 -1.25
N ILE A 118 -5.19 -0.27 -1.78
CA ILE A 118 -5.72 -1.35 -2.60
C ILE A 118 -5.51 -2.67 -1.86
N MET A 119 -6.57 -3.42 -1.69
CA MET A 119 -6.53 -4.78 -1.17
C MET A 119 -6.73 -5.77 -2.31
N LEU A 120 -5.74 -6.63 -2.54
CA LEU A 120 -5.83 -7.72 -3.51
C LEU A 120 -6.31 -8.99 -2.81
N GLU A 121 -7.45 -9.51 -3.25
CA GLU A 121 -7.93 -10.81 -2.82
C GLU A 121 -7.15 -11.93 -3.48
N THR A 122 -7.04 -13.05 -2.78
CA THR A 122 -6.39 -14.24 -3.27
C THR A 122 -7.32 -15.44 -3.13
N THR A 123 -6.98 -16.56 -3.74
CA THR A 123 -7.75 -17.79 -3.55
C THR A 123 -7.61 -18.28 -2.10
N ARG A 124 -8.64 -18.99 -1.64
CA ARG A 124 -8.69 -19.49 -0.26
C ARG A 124 -7.50 -20.40 0.09
N GLU A 125 -7.04 -21.15 -0.87
CA GLU A 125 -5.92 -22.09 -0.72
C GLU A 125 -4.58 -21.36 -0.52
N GLN A 126 -4.46 -20.14 -0.98
CA GLN A 126 -3.23 -19.33 -0.85
C GLN A 126 -3.17 -18.54 0.46
N VAL A 127 -4.27 -18.50 1.22
CA VAL A 127 -4.32 -17.80 2.50
C VAL A 127 -3.86 -18.76 3.61
N ARG A 128 -2.77 -18.39 4.29
CA ARG A 128 -2.30 -19.14 5.46
C ARG A 128 -3.30 -19.02 6.59
N GLU A 129 -3.43 -20.07 7.40
CA GLU A 129 -4.39 -20.09 8.50
C GLU A 129 -4.15 -18.95 9.50
N GLU A 130 -2.89 -18.66 9.81
CA GLU A 130 -2.52 -17.55 10.68
C GLU A 130 -2.93 -16.17 10.16
N ASP A 131 -3.14 -16.02 8.85
CA ASP A 131 -3.51 -14.76 8.21
C ASP A 131 -5.02 -14.54 8.11
N ARG A 132 -5.83 -15.58 8.34
CA ARG A 132 -7.29 -15.52 8.11
C ARG A 132 -7.99 -14.47 8.96
N ALA A 133 -7.66 -14.39 10.24
CA ALA A 133 -8.30 -13.44 11.15
C ALA A 133 -8.00 -12.00 10.75
N ALA A 134 -6.74 -11.68 10.44
CA ALA A 134 -6.32 -10.36 10.00
C ALA A 134 -6.93 -9.99 8.64
N LEU A 135 -7.00 -10.95 7.72
CA LEU A 135 -7.61 -10.76 6.40
C LEU A 135 -9.11 -10.48 6.52
N ASN A 136 -9.83 -11.23 7.33
CA ASN A 136 -11.26 -11.02 7.56
C ASN A 136 -11.52 -9.68 8.25
N ALA A 137 -10.68 -9.27 9.19
CA ALA A 137 -10.78 -7.95 9.83
C ALA A 137 -10.58 -6.83 8.81
N LEU A 138 -9.59 -6.97 7.92
CA LEU A 138 -9.34 -5.99 6.86
C LEU A 138 -10.50 -5.90 5.87
N ARG A 139 -11.07 -7.03 5.45
CA ARG A 139 -12.26 -7.07 4.57
C ARG A 139 -13.44 -6.32 5.20
N ARG A 140 -13.73 -6.59 6.47
CA ARG A 140 -14.83 -5.92 7.19
C ARG A 140 -14.60 -4.43 7.32
N ALA A 141 -13.41 -4.03 7.70
CA ALA A 141 -13.05 -2.61 7.83
C ALA A 141 -13.15 -1.88 6.48
N LEU A 142 -12.69 -2.49 5.40
CA LEU A 142 -12.77 -1.91 4.05
C LEU A 142 -14.23 -1.78 3.60
N ASP A 143 -15.00 -2.85 3.69
CA ASP A 143 -16.40 -2.88 3.22
C ASP A 143 -17.29 -1.90 4.01
N ALA A 144 -16.99 -1.68 5.29
CA ALA A 144 -17.70 -0.73 6.15
C ALA A 144 -17.20 0.73 6.02
N GLY A 145 -16.16 0.99 5.24
CA GLY A 145 -15.54 2.32 5.15
C GLY A 145 -14.77 2.72 6.40
N GLU A 146 -14.46 1.79 7.29
CA GLU A 146 -13.82 2.06 8.59
C GLU A 146 -12.31 2.33 8.48
N LEU A 147 -11.68 2.07 7.34
CA LEU A 147 -10.27 2.40 7.11
C LEU A 147 -10.00 3.91 7.19
N GLY A 148 -11.03 4.73 7.10
CA GLY A 148 -10.93 6.17 7.36
C GLY A 148 -10.46 6.51 8.78
N ARG A 149 -10.72 5.65 9.75
CA ARG A 149 -10.21 5.80 11.13
C ARG A 149 -8.69 5.72 11.20
N GLU A 150 -8.09 4.97 10.28
CA GLU A 150 -6.63 4.85 10.14
C GLU A 150 -6.03 6.00 9.31
N GLY A 151 -6.86 6.81 8.66
CA GLY A 151 -6.43 7.90 7.80
C GLY A 151 -6.45 7.58 6.31
N VAL A 152 -7.02 6.46 5.90
CA VAL A 152 -7.16 6.09 4.48
C VAL A 152 -8.32 6.85 3.85
N GLN A 153 -8.05 7.59 2.78
CA GLN A 153 -9.05 8.44 2.12
C GLN A 153 -9.85 7.70 1.04
N THR A 154 -9.23 6.76 0.36
CA THR A 154 -9.92 5.84 -0.56
C THR A 154 -9.42 4.42 -0.38
N ALA A 155 -10.30 3.46 -0.52
CA ALA A 155 -9.97 2.04 -0.47
C ALA A 155 -10.64 1.30 -1.62
N LEU A 156 -9.93 0.34 -2.19
CA LEU A 156 -10.39 -0.47 -3.31
C LEU A 156 -10.07 -1.93 -3.03
N ARG A 157 -11.08 -2.79 -3.19
CA ARG A 157 -10.94 -4.24 -3.11
C ARG A 157 -10.97 -4.81 -4.52
N LEU A 158 -9.92 -5.51 -4.89
CA LEU A 158 -9.79 -6.20 -6.18
C LEU A 158 -9.68 -7.70 -5.94
N GLY A 159 -10.54 -8.49 -6.57
CA GLY A 159 -10.53 -9.94 -6.43
C GLY A 159 -10.65 -10.62 -7.78
N GLY A 160 -9.97 -11.75 -7.96
CA GLY A 160 -10.08 -12.61 -9.13
C GLY A 160 -9.98 -11.85 -10.44
N GLY A 161 -11.10 -11.85 -11.20
CA GLY A 161 -11.18 -11.19 -12.50
C GLY A 161 -10.98 -9.69 -12.45
N SER A 162 -11.45 -8.98 -11.41
CA SER A 162 -11.33 -7.53 -11.35
C SER A 162 -9.87 -7.07 -11.22
N ALA A 163 -9.02 -7.81 -10.50
CA ALA A 163 -7.59 -7.52 -10.45
C ALA A 163 -6.92 -7.71 -11.81
N ALA A 164 -7.28 -8.78 -12.53
CA ALA A 164 -6.76 -9.06 -13.87
C ALA A 164 -7.22 -8.03 -14.91
N GLU A 165 -8.38 -7.43 -14.74
CA GLU A 165 -8.96 -6.43 -15.64
C GLU A 165 -8.33 -5.04 -15.50
N VAL A 166 -7.63 -4.74 -14.41
CA VAL A 166 -6.93 -3.47 -14.28
C VAL A 166 -5.81 -3.40 -15.32
N LYS A 167 -5.89 -2.41 -16.18
CA LYS A 167 -4.92 -2.20 -17.28
C LYS A 167 -3.89 -1.14 -16.96
N ARG A 168 -4.21 -0.23 -16.05
CA ARG A 168 -3.35 0.91 -15.75
C ARG A 168 -3.62 1.47 -14.36
N ILE A 169 -2.53 1.83 -13.69
CA ILE A 169 -2.54 2.71 -12.52
C ILE A 169 -1.74 3.96 -12.90
N ALA A 170 -2.40 5.11 -12.91
CA ALA A 170 -1.78 6.37 -13.27
C ALA A 170 -1.80 7.34 -12.10
N PHE A 171 -0.70 8.06 -11.92
CA PHE A 171 -0.56 9.14 -10.94
C PHE A 171 -0.47 10.46 -11.69
N ARG A 172 -1.64 10.98 -12.07
CA ARG A 172 -1.75 12.20 -12.89
C ARG A 172 -2.79 13.14 -12.29
N SER A 173 -2.51 14.42 -12.38
CA SER A 173 -3.50 15.45 -12.06
C SER A 173 -4.70 15.32 -12.98
N THR A 174 -5.90 15.52 -12.45
CA THR A 174 -7.10 15.64 -13.28
C THR A 174 -6.93 16.88 -14.15
N PRO A 175 -7.15 16.80 -15.48
CA PRO A 175 -7.19 18.00 -16.29
C PRO A 175 -8.22 18.96 -15.71
N ARG A 176 -7.87 20.21 -15.51
CA ARG A 176 -8.86 21.25 -15.21
C ARG A 176 -9.68 21.45 -16.48
N GLU A 177 -10.99 21.20 -16.40
CA GLU A 177 -11.94 21.63 -17.41
C GLU A 177 -12.02 23.17 -17.43
#